data_293db0527a45321ea4279dd0b02b128f
#
_entry.id   293db0527a45321ea4279dd0b02b128f
#
_cell.length_a   1.000
_cell.length_b   1.000
_cell.length_c   1.000
_cell.angle_alpha   90.00
_cell.angle_beta   90.00
_cell.angle_gamma   90.00
#
_symmetry.space_group_name_H-M   'P 1'
#
loop_
_entity.id
_entity.type
_entity.pdbx_description
1 polymer ?
#
loop_
_entity_poly.entity_id
_entity_poly.type
_entity_poly.pdbx_seq_one_letter_code
_entity_poly.pdbx_strand_id
1 'polypeptide(L)'
;MLVVNVSRTWPLVPGDMSAEESVLGDWAALNEAKLHQYGDAIIAVADGTVVAAYDIQGWERLENGRVRFAGRLSGRWAPLIGMPSPVTWTQGAARPVRYL
;
A
#
# COMPACT_ATOMS: atom_id res chain seq x y z
N MET A 1 5.60 -8.60 -2.75
CA MET A 1 4.94 -7.65 -1.82
C MET A 1 4.85 -6.30 -2.50
N LEU A 2 3.75 -5.59 -2.26
CA LEU A 2 3.57 -4.22 -2.72
C LEU A 2 4.06 -3.27 -1.64
N VAL A 3 4.69 -2.17 -2.09
CA VAL A 3 5.10 -1.07 -1.20
C VAL A 3 4.43 0.20 -1.74
N VAL A 4 3.58 0.80 -0.93
CA VAL A 4 2.79 1.97 -1.35
C VAL A 4 3.17 3.21 -0.55
N ASN A 5 3.23 4.35 -1.24
CA ASN A 5 3.50 5.64 -0.59
C ASN A 5 2.17 6.28 -0.23
N VAL A 6 1.92 6.41 1.06
CA VAL A 6 0.68 7.00 1.61
C VAL A 6 0.93 8.34 2.29
N SER A 7 2.04 9.01 1.99
CA SER A 7 2.40 10.28 2.63
C SER A 7 1.30 11.34 2.54
N ARG A 8 0.49 11.31 1.49
CA ARG A 8 -0.60 12.28 1.28
C ARG A 8 -1.83 12.00 2.15
N THR A 9 -2.14 10.73 2.38
CA THR A 9 -3.39 10.34 3.06
C THR A 9 -3.17 9.95 4.51
N TRP A 10 -1.97 9.50 4.88
CA TRP A 10 -1.70 9.05 6.24
C TRP A 10 -1.97 10.12 7.31
N PRO A 11 -1.71 11.43 7.09
CA PRO A 11 -2.06 12.46 8.06
C PRO A 11 -3.57 12.56 8.35
N LEU A 12 -4.43 12.01 7.49
CA LEU A 12 -5.89 11.99 7.67
C LEU A 12 -6.36 10.81 8.55
N VAL A 13 -5.47 9.88 8.84
CA VAL A 13 -5.76 8.67 9.63
C VAL A 13 -5.54 8.97 11.11
N PRO A 14 -6.45 8.56 12.00
CA PRO A 14 -7.72 7.89 11.75
C PRO A 14 -8.93 8.83 11.59
N GLY A 15 -8.73 10.13 11.54
CA GLY A 15 -9.82 11.10 11.57
C GLY A 15 -10.75 11.03 10.37
N ASP A 16 -10.32 11.60 9.23
CA ASP A 16 -11.14 11.66 8.02
C ASP A 16 -11.03 10.40 7.15
N MET A 17 -10.09 9.52 7.46
CA MET A 17 -9.82 8.32 6.70
C MET A 17 -9.38 7.19 7.65
N SER A 18 -9.78 5.95 7.36
CA SER A 18 -9.25 4.79 8.08
C SER A 18 -7.89 4.38 7.51
N ALA A 19 -7.12 3.61 8.28
CA ALA A 19 -5.87 3.04 7.81
C ALA A 19 -6.10 2.14 6.59
N GLU A 20 -7.16 1.33 6.61
CA GLU A 20 -7.52 0.47 5.49
C GLU A 20 -7.81 1.27 4.23
N GLU A 21 -8.57 2.36 4.33
CA GLU A 21 -8.84 3.23 3.19
C GLU A 21 -7.57 3.83 2.61
N SER A 22 -6.63 4.25 3.47
CA SER A 22 -5.36 4.82 3.04
C SER A 22 -4.47 3.79 2.35
N VAL A 23 -4.41 2.56 2.86
CA VAL A 23 -3.46 1.54 2.42
C VAL A 23 -4.03 0.61 1.37
N LEU A 24 -5.26 0.12 1.56
CA LEU A 24 -5.88 -0.91 0.71
C LEU A 24 -6.75 -0.31 -0.39
N GLY A 25 -7.09 0.95 -0.28
CA GLY A 25 -7.98 1.63 -1.23
C GLY A 25 -7.27 2.05 -2.48
N ASP A 26 -7.98 2.44 -3.39
CA ASP A 26 -8.06 2.47 -4.83
C ASP A 26 -6.73 2.91 -5.48
N TRP A 27 -5.94 1.94 -5.89
CA TRP A 27 -4.67 2.18 -6.53
C TRP A 27 -4.79 2.10 -8.05
N ALA A 28 -4.26 3.11 -8.75
CA ALA A 28 -4.30 3.19 -10.20
C ALA A 28 -3.15 2.42 -10.85
N ALA A 29 -3.33 2.03 -12.12
CA ALA A 29 -2.28 1.52 -12.99
C ALA A 29 -1.62 0.22 -12.49
N LEU A 30 -2.37 -0.65 -11.79
CA LEU A 30 -1.86 -1.94 -11.37
C LEU A 30 -2.14 -3.01 -12.44
N ASN A 31 -1.10 -3.72 -12.83
CA ASN A 31 -1.15 -4.79 -13.80
C ASN A 31 -1.49 -6.12 -13.10
N GLU A 32 -2.42 -6.90 -13.68
CA GLU A 32 -2.85 -8.16 -13.07
C GLU A 32 -1.71 -9.17 -12.90
N ALA A 33 -0.79 -9.25 -13.86
CA ALA A 33 0.37 -10.15 -13.75
C ALA A 33 1.22 -9.78 -12.53
N LYS A 34 1.40 -8.49 -12.27
CA LYS A 34 2.12 -8.02 -11.07
C LYS A 34 1.35 -8.33 -9.80
N LEU A 35 0.03 -8.21 -9.81
CA LEU A 35 -0.80 -8.56 -8.66
C LEU A 35 -0.72 -10.04 -8.33
N HIS A 36 -0.71 -10.92 -9.33
CA HIS A 36 -0.52 -12.36 -9.11
C HIS A 36 0.87 -12.68 -8.57
N GLN A 37 1.88 -11.95 -9.01
CA GLN A 37 3.26 -12.20 -8.60
C GLN A 37 3.59 -11.63 -7.22
N TYR A 38 3.09 -10.42 -6.91
CA TYR A 38 3.48 -9.67 -5.72
C TYR A 38 2.35 -9.38 -4.74
N GLY A 39 1.13 -9.84 -5.03
CA GLY A 39 -0.08 -9.46 -4.30
C GLY A 39 -0.34 -10.25 -3.01
N ASP A 40 0.69 -10.72 -2.35
CA ASP A 40 0.61 -11.44 -1.07
C ASP A 40 0.49 -10.51 0.14
N ALA A 41 1.16 -9.37 0.07
CA ALA A 41 1.20 -8.40 1.16
C ALA A 41 1.39 -6.98 0.62
N ILE A 42 0.99 -6.00 1.42
CA ILE A 42 1.19 -4.59 1.12
C ILE A 42 1.71 -3.89 2.38
N ILE A 43 2.80 -3.14 2.22
CA ILE A 43 3.29 -2.25 3.28
C ILE A 43 3.13 -0.82 2.84
N ALA A 44 2.77 0.04 3.77
CA ALA A 44 2.57 1.46 3.53
C ALA A 44 3.71 2.27 4.10
N VAL A 45 4.18 3.24 3.34
CA VAL A 45 5.26 4.14 3.71
C VAL A 45 4.73 5.57 3.71
N ALA A 46 4.99 6.29 4.79
CA ALA A 46 4.73 7.73 4.90
C ALA A 46 6.02 8.41 5.36
N ASP A 47 6.44 9.41 4.62
CA ASP A 47 7.65 10.20 4.91
C ASP A 47 8.89 9.32 5.18
N GLY A 48 9.08 8.30 4.35
CA GLY A 48 10.25 7.43 4.41
C GLY A 48 10.22 6.35 5.49
N THR A 49 9.13 6.22 6.22
CA THR A 49 8.98 5.24 7.32
C THR A 49 7.79 4.31 7.04
N VAL A 50 7.96 3.02 7.31
CA VAL A 50 6.86 2.05 7.22
C VAL A 50 5.86 2.33 8.34
N VAL A 51 4.60 2.56 7.99
CA VAL A 51 3.54 2.92 8.95
C VAL A 51 2.46 1.88 9.09
N ALA A 52 2.34 0.95 8.15
CA ALA A 52 1.34 -0.11 8.21
C ALA A 52 1.76 -1.30 7.36
N ALA A 53 1.23 -2.47 7.68
CA ALA A 53 1.46 -3.70 6.93
C ALA A 53 0.19 -4.56 6.95
N TYR A 54 -0.22 -5.05 5.79
CA TYR A 54 -1.40 -5.89 5.62
C TYR A 54 -1.06 -7.12 4.79
N ASP A 55 -1.63 -8.27 5.17
CA ASP A 55 -1.68 -9.43 4.29
C ASP A 55 -2.85 -9.24 3.35
N ILE A 56 -2.62 -9.46 2.05
CA ILE A 56 -3.67 -9.32 1.03
C ILE A 56 -4.44 -10.63 0.94
N GLN A 57 -5.76 -10.54 1.12
CA GLN A 57 -6.67 -11.69 1.02
C GLN A 57 -7.31 -11.79 -0.35
N GLY A 58 -7.34 -10.69 -1.09
CA GLY A 58 -7.91 -10.61 -2.42
C GLY A 58 -7.91 -9.19 -2.93
N TRP A 59 -8.34 -9.03 -4.18
CA TRP A 59 -8.46 -7.71 -4.79
C TRP A 59 -9.57 -7.71 -5.83
N GLU A 60 -10.09 -6.51 -6.11
CA GLU A 60 -11.08 -6.31 -7.15
C GLU A 60 -10.70 -5.11 -8.01
N ARG A 61 -11.01 -5.20 -9.29
CA ARG A 61 -10.88 -4.05 -10.19
C ARG A 61 -12.21 -3.31 -10.23
N LEU A 62 -12.15 -2.02 -9.95
CA LEU A 62 -13.30 -1.15 -9.92
C LEU A 62 -13.65 -0.68 -11.35
N GLU A 63 -14.86 -0.12 -11.52
CA GLU A 63 -15.31 0.40 -12.82
C GLU A 63 -14.37 1.45 -13.41
N ASN A 64 -13.72 2.24 -12.56
CA ASN A 64 -12.75 3.26 -12.97
C ASN A 64 -11.36 2.69 -13.31
N GLY A 65 -11.20 1.36 -13.29
CA GLY A 65 -9.93 0.69 -13.57
C GLY A 65 -8.97 0.61 -12.38
N ARG A 66 -9.30 1.23 -11.27
CA ARG A 66 -8.49 1.15 -10.05
C ARG A 66 -8.67 -0.19 -9.36
N VAL A 67 -7.72 -0.55 -8.51
CA VAL A 67 -7.73 -1.80 -7.76
C VAL A 67 -7.89 -1.51 -6.28
N ARG A 68 -8.79 -2.23 -5.65
CA ARG A 68 -9.00 -2.18 -4.20
C ARG A 68 -8.66 -3.54 -3.60
N PHE A 69 -7.86 -3.53 -2.55
CA PHE A 69 -7.46 -4.75 -1.87
C PHE A 69 -8.35 -5.05 -0.68
N ALA A 70 -8.62 -6.34 -0.46
CA ALA A 70 -9.11 -6.85 0.80
C ALA A 70 -7.90 -7.39 1.57
N GLY A 71 -7.76 -7.01 2.83
CA GLY A 71 -6.62 -7.43 3.61
C GLY A 71 -6.88 -7.38 5.11
N ARG A 72 -5.94 -7.91 5.86
CA ARG A 72 -5.95 -7.87 7.33
C ARG A 72 -4.56 -7.47 7.82
N LEU A 73 -4.48 -6.97 9.04
CA LEU A 73 -3.20 -6.61 9.65
C LEU A 73 -2.22 -7.79 9.58
N SER A 74 -1.02 -7.52 9.07
CA SER A 74 0.00 -8.54 8.88
C SER A 74 0.78 -8.77 10.17
N GLY A 75 0.72 -9.99 10.71
CA GLY A 75 1.62 -10.40 11.78
C GLY A 75 3.04 -10.61 11.27
N ARG A 76 3.17 -11.17 10.06
CA ARG A 76 4.46 -11.47 9.43
C ARG A 76 5.31 -10.22 9.20
N TRP A 77 4.69 -9.15 8.71
CA TRP A 77 5.40 -7.92 8.33
C TRP A 77 5.27 -6.80 9.35
N ALA A 78 4.55 -7.02 10.46
CA ALA A 78 4.43 -6.05 11.54
C ALA A 78 5.78 -5.55 12.08
N PRO A 79 6.85 -6.38 12.15
CA PRO A 79 8.17 -5.90 12.60
C PRO A 79 8.78 -4.81 11.73
N LEU A 80 8.30 -4.63 10.49
CA LEU A 80 8.78 -3.57 9.61
C LEU A 80 8.22 -2.19 9.97
N ILE A 81 7.11 -2.15 10.71
CA ILE A 81 6.49 -0.87 11.09
C ILE A 81 7.44 -0.08 11.99
N GLY A 82 7.69 1.18 11.61
CA GLY A 82 8.65 2.05 12.28
C GLY A 82 10.04 1.99 11.67
N MET A 83 10.29 1.04 10.76
CA MET A 83 11.58 0.92 10.08
C MET A 83 11.63 1.85 8.87
N PRO A 84 12.83 2.21 8.40
CA PRO A 84 12.97 2.95 7.15
C PRO A 84 12.36 2.19 5.97
N SER A 85 11.83 2.94 5.00
CA SER A 85 11.27 2.35 3.78
C SER A 85 12.32 1.50 3.05
N PRO A 86 11.95 0.29 2.58
CA PRO A 86 12.85 -0.55 1.79
C PRO A 86 13.05 -0.03 0.36
N VAL A 87 12.23 0.92 -0.07
CA VAL A 87 12.32 1.54 -1.39
C VAL A 87 12.28 3.04 -1.25
N THR A 88 12.77 3.76 -2.26
CA THR A 88 12.73 5.22 -2.29
C THR A 88 11.95 5.68 -3.50
N TRP A 89 11.29 6.85 -3.36
CA TRP A 89 10.66 7.56 -4.45
C TRP A 89 11.41 8.87 -4.66
N THR A 90 11.74 9.15 -5.92
CA THR A 90 12.29 10.46 -6.26
C THR A 90 11.20 11.52 -6.16
N GLN A 91 11.58 12.74 -5.82
CA GLN A 91 10.66 13.86 -5.80
C GLN A 91 9.98 14.01 -7.17
N GLY A 92 8.67 14.13 -7.18
CA GLY A 92 7.89 14.21 -8.41
C GLY A 92 7.57 12.87 -9.07
N ALA A 93 7.91 11.75 -8.43
CA ALA A 93 7.55 10.42 -8.93
C ALA A 93 6.02 10.28 -9.02
N ALA A 94 5.53 9.90 -10.21
CA ALA A 94 4.09 9.81 -10.46
C ALA A 94 3.46 8.53 -9.89
N ARG A 95 4.25 7.48 -9.67
CA ARG A 95 3.75 6.17 -9.25
C ARG A 95 4.02 5.92 -7.77
N PRO A 96 2.96 5.83 -6.96
CA PRO A 96 3.11 5.58 -5.52
C PRO A 96 3.34 4.12 -5.18
N VAL A 97 3.28 3.20 -6.14
CA VAL A 97 3.38 1.77 -5.89
C VAL A 97 4.69 1.22 -6.43
N ARG A 98 5.36 0.41 -5.61
CA ARG A 98 6.55 -0.37 -5.99
C ARG A 98 6.31 -1.83 -5.66
N TYR A 99 7.05 -2.71 -6.32
CA TYR A 99 7.00 -4.16 -6.11
C TYR A 99 8.32 -4.64 -5.53
N LEU A 100 8.24 -5.50 -4.54
CA LEU A 100 9.42 -5.98 -3.85
C LEU A 100 9.39 -7.49 -3.60
#